data_4f99de07f6253f9458c63f27bd49b175
#
_entry.id   4f99de07f6253f9458c63f27bd49b175
#
_cell.length_a   1.000
_cell.length_b   1.000
_cell.length_c   1.000
_cell.angle_alpha   90.00
_cell.angle_beta   90.00
_cell.angle_gamma   90.00
#
_symmetry.space_group_name_H-M   'P 1'
#
loop_
_entity.id
_entity.type
_entity.pdbx_description
1 polymer ?
#
loop_
_entity_poly.entity_id
_entity_poly.type
_entity_poly.pdbx_seq_one_letter_code
_entity_poly.pdbx_strand_id
1 'polypeptide(L)'
;MKKLLLSILFSSAALGLQAQTYCTPSYTTGCNVGDDIDDVYIGSFQDTGTGCTSSFYNVQTSDTVFIQQTAPTAISFTSNYFTQYFAVWIDFNDDGDFDDSGEHLWSSPTNAWSTTTGSITIPSTVSLGSYRLRVRSNYSAAITAAQSCSSFTYGEVHDYTTTITAPPACPAPVFASLNASDTTATLSWTSADTLFTVDYGIAGSSNVPTSVSVADTFVIVNGLSPNTTYEFFIETNCSAAGNGYSQTVGPYTVKTLCTALS
;
A
#
# COMPACT_ATOMS: atom_id res chain seq x y z
N MET A 1 39.61 35.72 -47.15
CA MET A 1 38.47 35.32 -46.29
C MET A 1 38.94 34.19 -45.36
N LYS A 2 39.27 34.53 -44.09
CA LYS A 2 39.71 33.55 -43.10
C LYS A 2 38.49 32.99 -42.39
N LYS A 3 38.23 31.69 -42.52
CA LYS A 3 37.19 30.98 -41.77
C LYS A 3 37.70 30.72 -40.38
N LEU A 4 37.01 31.32 -39.38
CA LEU A 4 37.22 31.08 -37.95
C LEU A 4 36.44 29.81 -37.58
N LEU A 5 37.12 28.73 -37.25
CA LEU A 5 36.54 27.52 -36.70
C LEU A 5 36.35 27.74 -35.18
N LEU A 6 35.10 27.84 -34.74
CA LEU A 6 34.74 27.92 -33.34
C LEU A 6 34.63 26.48 -32.79
N SER A 7 35.63 26.06 -32.03
CA SER A 7 35.60 24.77 -31.31
C SER A 7 34.76 24.92 -30.03
N ILE A 8 33.58 24.32 -30.01
CA ILE A 8 32.77 24.20 -28.79
C ILE A 8 33.30 23.01 -27.98
N LEU A 9 33.98 23.28 -26.87
CA LEU A 9 34.34 22.28 -25.89
C LEU A 9 33.05 21.90 -25.12
N PHE A 10 32.54 20.70 -25.35
CA PHE A 10 31.57 20.09 -24.43
C PHE A 10 32.32 19.59 -23.18
N SER A 11 32.19 20.33 -22.09
CA SER A 11 32.58 19.84 -20.77
C SER A 11 31.53 18.84 -20.29
N SER A 12 31.82 17.54 -20.40
CA SER A 12 31.03 16.50 -19.76
C SER A 12 31.30 16.57 -18.24
N ALA A 13 30.42 17.21 -17.48
CA ALA A 13 30.38 17.03 -16.04
C ALA A 13 29.98 15.56 -15.78
N ALA A 14 30.94 14.73 -15.37
CA ALA A 14 30.65 13.44 -14.78
C ALA A 14 29.96 13.70 -13.44
N LEU A 15 28.64 13.54 -13.38
CA LEU A 15 27.92 13.42 -12.13
C LEU A 15 28.42 12.13 -11.47
N GLY A 16 29.33 12.28 -10.50
CA GLY A 16 29.75 11.18 -9.66
C GLY A 16 28.54 10.70 -8.89
N LEU A 17 28.07 9.48 -9.16
CA LEU A 17 27.18 8.76 -8.25
C LEU A 17 27.95 8.58 -6.93
N GLN A 18 27.72 9.47 -5.98
CA GLN A 18 28.13 9.28 -4.60
C GLN A 18 27.23 8.16 -4.06
N ALA A 19 27.84 7.07 -3.63
CA ALA A 19 27.09 6.06 -2.88
C ALA A 19 26.61 6.73 -1.58
N GLN A 20 25.31 6.87 -1.42
CA GLN A 20 24.72 7.43 -0.20
C GLN A 20 25.05 6.55 0.99
N THR A 21 25.50 7.16 2.06
CA THR A 21 25.85 6.47 3.29
C THR A 21 24.80 6.80 4.34
N TYR A 22 23.81 5.95 4.48
CA TYR A 22 22.82 6.06 5.55
C TYR A 22 23.46 5.86 6.92
N CYS A 23 22.94 6.54 7.91
CA CYS A 23 23.33 6.31 9.28
C CYS A 23 23.05 4.86 9.71
N THR A 24 23.96 4.29 10.50
CA THR A 24 23.77 2.99 11.14
C THR A 24 23.39 3.24 12.60
N PRO A 25 22.09 3.10 12.96
CA PRO A 25 21.66 3.23 14.34
C PRO A 25 22.35 2.21 15.22
N SER A 26 22.69 2.60 16.45
CA SER A 26 23.37 1.71 17.39
C SER A 26 22.43 1.26 18.51
N TYR A 27 22.68 0.05 18.99
CA TYR A 27 21.95 -0.54 20.11
C TYR A 27 22.94 -1.08 21.14
N THR A 28 22.63 -0.91 22.42
CA THR A 28 23.51 -1.40 23.50
C THR A 28 23.34 -2.91 23.70
N THR A 29 22.11 -3.40 23.69
CA THR A 29 21.75 -4.81 23.82
C THR A 29 21.18 -5.36 22.52
N GLY A 30 20.49 -4.51 21.76
CA GLY A 30 19.84 -4.86 20.49
C GLY A 30 18.71 -5.85 20.65
N CYS A 31 18.59 -6.75 19.70
CA CYS A 31 17.53 -7.76 19.63
C CYS A 31 17.90 -9.11 20.31
N ASN A 32 19.02 -9.23 21.02
CA ASN A 32 19.52 -10.49 21.58
C ASN A 32 18.57 -11.18 22.57
N VAL A 33 17.58 -10.50 23.09
CA VAL A 33 16.59 -11.03 24.03
C VAL A 33 15.18 -11.12 23.43
N GLY A 34 15.08 -11.06 22.10
CA GLY A 34 13.82 -11.18 21.36
C GLY A 34 13.20 -9.85 20.96
N ASP A 35 13.91 -8.72 21.18
CA ASP A 35 13.47 -7.37 20.76
C ASP A 35 13.74 -7.12 19.26
N ASP A 36 13.56 -8.14 18.45
CA ASP A 36 13.84 -8.15 17.01
C ASP A 36 12.67 -7.59 16.17
N ILE A 37 12.92 -7.50 14.88
CA ILE A 37 11.91 -7.36 13.84
C ILE A 37 11.83 -8.74 13.16
N ASP A 38 10.89 -9.58 13.55
CA ASP A 38 10.82 -10.98 13.07
C ASP A 38 10.08 -11.07 11.74
N ASP A 39 8.91 -10.41 11.63
CA ASP A 39 8.18 -10.33 10.38
C ASP A 39 7.89 -8.88 9.99
N VAL A 40 7.99 -8.60 8.71
CA VAL A 40 7.63 -7.34 8.06
C VAL A 40 6.67 -7.61 6.92
N TYR A 41 5.48 -7.02 6.99
CA TYR A 41 4.50 -7.00 5.90
C TYR A 41 4.22 -5.55 5.50
N ILE A 42 4.40 -5.23 4.24
CA ILE A 42 4.09 -3.92 3.66
C ILE A 42 3.36 -4.14 2.32
N GLY A 43 2.04 -3.96 2.31
CA GLY A 43 1.20 -4.33 1.17
C GLY A 43 1.31 -5.82 0.85
N SER A 44 1.81 -6.15 -0.33
CA SER A 44 2.06 -7.55 -0.74
C SER A 44 3.48 -8.06 -0.41
N PHE A 45 4.36 -7.19 0.04
CA PHE A 45 5.73 -7.56 0.43
C PHE A 45 5.71 -8.29 1.77
N GLN A 46 6.58 -9.31 1.89
CA GLN A 46 6.75 -10.11 3.09
C GLN A 46 8.23 -10.43 3.28
N ASP A 47 8.74 -10.16 4.48
CA ASP A 47 10.03 -10.62 4.98
C ASP A 47 9.77 -11.23 6.35
N THR A 48 9.92 -12.55 6.48
CA THR A 48 9.40 -13.29 7.64
C THR A 48 10.44 -14.22 8.25
N GLY A 49 10.41 -14.35 9.59
CA GLY A 49 11.31 -15.19 10.33
C GLY A 49 12.75 -14.71 10.25
N THR A 50 12.97 -13.40 10.15
CA THR A 50 14.30 -12.81 10.02
C THR A 50 15.12 -12.97 11.30
N GLY A 51 14.44 -12.97 12.44
CA GLY A 51 15.05 -13.04 13.76
C GLY A 51 16.05 -11.92 14.01
N CYS A 52 16.79 -12.03 15.11
CA CYS A 52 17.77 -11.03 15.49
C CYS A 52 19.04 -11.09 14.62
N THR A 53 19.39 -10.00 13.95
CA THR A 53 20.65 -9.89 13.20
C THR A 53 21.84 -9.58 14.12
N SER A 54 23.01 -10.10 13.81
CA SER A 54 24.20 -9.97 14.66
C SER A 54 24.70 -8.54 14.83
N SER A 55 24.33 -7.63 13.90
CA SER A 55 24.67 -6.20 13.94
C SER A 55 23.52 -5.34 14.42
N PHE A 56 22.34 -5.92 14.71
CA PHE A 56 21.09 -5.20 15.00
C PHE A 56 20.66 -4.24 13.89
N TYR A 57 21.24 -4.41 12.70
CA TYR A 57 20.96 -3.66 11.50
C TYR A 57 21.00 -4.58 10.29
N ASN A 58 19.85 -4.78 9.68
CA ASN A 58 19.66 -5.62 8.51
C ASN A 58 19.41 -4.76 7.27
N VAL A 59 20.16 -4.98 6.20
CA VAL A 59 19.98 -4.26 4.93
C VAL A 59 19.55 -5.25 3.86
N GLN A 60 18.27 -5.23 3.54
CA GLN A 60 17.61 -6.08 2.55
C GLN A 60 17.36 -5.29 1.27
N THR A 61 18.34 -5.30 0.37
CA THR A 61 18.24 -4.59 -0.92
C THR A 61 17.98 -5.51 -2.11
N SER A 62 17.95 -6.83 -1.88
CA SER A 62 17.65 -7.83 -2.92
C SER A 62 16.18 -7.86 -3.31
N ASP A 63 15.30 -7.61 -2.35
CA ASP A 63 13.86 -7.61 -2.54
C ASP A 63 13.32 -6.18 -2.48
N THR A 64 12.34 -5.89 -3.33
CA THR A 64 11.79 -4.53 -3.46
C THR A 64 10.37 -4.48 -2.91
N VAL A 65 10.14 -3.53 -2.02
CA VAL A 65 8.80 -3.16 -1.52
C VAL A 65 8.13 -2.25 -2.54
N PHE A 66 7.03 -2.67 -3.14
CA PHE A 66 6.26 -1.83 -4.07
C PHE A 66 5.12 -1.12 -3.32
N ILE A 67 5.12 0.21 -3.36
CA ILE A 67 4.10 1.04 -2.71
C ILE A 67 3.48 1.96 -3.75
N GLN A 68 2.16 1.96 -3.84
CA GLN A 68 1.43 2.83 -4.73
C GLN A 68 1.21 4.21 -4.10
N GLN A 69 1.41 5.30 -4.87
CA GLN A 69 1.04 6.64 -4.43
C GLN A 69 -0.46 6.74 -4.12
N THR A 70 -0.80 7.59 -3.17
CA THR A 70 -2.17 8.01 -2.80
C THR A 70 -3.09 6.92 -2.27
N ALA A 71 -2.71 5.65 -2.41
CA ALA A 71 -3.45 4.53 -1.84
C ALA A 71 -2.90 4.17 -0.44
N PRO A 72 -3.78 3.89 0.54
CA PRO A 72 -3.34 3.35 1.82
C PRO A 72 -2.71 1.98 1.63
N THR A 73 -1.48 1.81 2.12
CA THR A 73 -0.76 0.53 2.13
C THR A 73 -0.77 -0.01 3.55
N ALA A 74 -1.37 -1.17 3.75
CA ALA A 74 -1.38 -1.84 5.05
C ALA A 74 0.04 -2.27 5.44
N ILE A 75 0.38 -2.10 6.72
CA ILE A 75 1.64 -2.55 7.31
C ILE A 75 1.37 -3.40 8.54
N SER A 76 2.24 -4.39 8.76
CA SER A 76 2.22 -5.22 9.97
C SER A 76 3.65 -5.66 10.31
N PHE A 77 3.98 -5.58 11.59
CA PHE A 77 5.29 -5.95 12.12
C PHE A 77 5.12 -6.88 13.31
N THR A 78 5.96 -7.91 13.40
CA THR A 78 6.04 -8.81 14.56
C THR A 78 7.42 -8.77 15.20
N SER A 79 7.46 -9.14 16.47
CA SER A 79 8.67 -9.34 17.25
C SER A 79 8.49 -10.58 18.12
N ASN A 80 9.59 -11.24 18.45
CA ASN A 80 9.59 -12.40 19.35
C ASN A 80 9.43 -12.01 20.83
N TYR A 81 9.45 -10.70 21.14
CA TYR A 81 9.24 -10.20 22.49
C TYR A 81 8.08 -9.19 22.50
N PHE A 82 7.33 -9.16 23.60
CA PHE A 82 6.20 -8.23 23.78
C PHE A 82 6.68 -6.83 24.16
N THR A 83 5.82 -5.83 23.99
CA THR A 83 6.07 -4.42 24.34
C THR A 83 6.97 -3.68 23.34
N GLN A 84 6.92 -4.07 22.06
CA GLN A 84 7.65 -3.38 21.00
C GLN A 84 6.85 -2.23 20.40
N TYR A 85 7.56 -1.15 20.11
CA TYR A 85 7.11 -0.06 19.25
C TYR A 85 7.85 -0.13 17.93
N PHE A 86 7.16 0.19 16.84
CA PHE A 86 7.72 0.22 15.51
C PHE A 86 7.55 1.59 14.88
N ALA A 87 8.43 1.95 13.96
CA ALA A 87 8.27 3.14 13.13
C ALA A 87 8.83 2.92 11.73
N VAL A 88 8.31 3.68 10.75
CA VAL A 88 8.62 3.57 9.33
C VAL A 88 8.98 4.92 8.75
N TRP A 89 10.05 4.97 7.99
CA TRP A 89 10.52 6.12 7.21
C TRP A 89 10.79 5.73 5.76
N ILE A 90 10.71 6.69 4.86
CA ILE A 90 11.24 6.59 3.49
C ILE A 90 11.99 7.90 3.19
N ASP A 91 13.23 7.78 2.74
CA ASP A 91 14.04 8.89 2.22
C ASP A 91 13.51 9.26 0.83
N PHE A 92 12.68 10.30 0.74
CA PHE A 92 12.00 10.69 -0.49
C PHE A 92 12.80 11.62 -1.38
N ASN A 93 13.78 12.29 -0.86
CA ASN A 93 14.66 13.19 -1.62
C ASN A 93 15.96 12.52 -2.03
N ASP A 94 16.22 11.29 -1.51
CA ASP A 94 17.39 10.46 -1.80
C ASP A 94 18.70 11.17 -1.44
N ASP A 95 18.72 11.87 -0.26
CA ASP A 95 19.90 12.57 0.23
C ASP A 95 20.71 11.76 1.26
N GLY A 96 20.19 10.60 1.70
CA GLY A 96 20.89 9.62 2.54
C GLY A 96 20.55 9.73 4.02
N ASP A 97 19.53 10.48 4.38
CA ASP A 97 19.01 10.49 5.74
C ASP A 97 17.47 10.29 5.77
N PHE A 98 16.81 10.56 6.89
CA PHE A 98 15.36 10.41 7.08
C PHE A 98 14.84 11.55 7.96
N ASP A 99 15.51 12.70 7.94
CA ASP A 99 15.23 13.80 8.87
C ASP A 99 14.32 14.86 8.24
N ASP A 100 13.99 14.72 6.96
CA ASP A 100 13.19 15.67 6.22
C ASP A 100 11.69 15.55 6.51
N SER A 101 11.00 16.65 6.27
CA SER A 101 9.56 16.72 6.50
C SER A 101 8.79 15.81 5.54
N GLY A 102 8.06 14.85 6.11
CA GLY A 102 7.23 13.91 5.35
C GLY A 102 7.86 12.53 5.14
N GLU A 103 9.12 12.33 5.51
CA GLU A 103 9.82 11.05 5.41
C GLU A 103 9.45 10.07 6.51
N HIS A 104 9.13 10.57 7.70
CA HIS A 104 8.52 9.77 8.74
C HIS A 104 7.05 9.51 8.40
N LEU A 105 6.69 8.26 8.12
CA LEU A 105 5.36 7.88 7.65
C LEU A 105 4.46 7.37 8.76
N TRP A 106 5.02 6.67 9.73
CA TRP A 106 4.21 6.03 10.77
C TRP A 106 5.05 5.63 11.99
N SER A 107 4.41 5.72 13.16
CA SER A 107 4.87 5.09 14.40
C SER A 107 3.69 4.38 15.07
N SER A 108 3.94 3.26 15.70
CA SER A 108 2.92 2.53 16.44
C SER A 108 2.36 3.39 17.58
N PRO A 109 1.02 3.55 17.69
CA PRO A 109 0.40 4.40 18.70
C PRO A 109 0.51 3.80 20.12
N THR A 110 0.65 2.49 20.19
CA THR A 110 0.79 1.70 21.43
C THR A 110 1.81 0.60 21.19
N ASN A 111 2.36 0.07 22.28
CA ASN A 111 3.14 -1.16 22.20
C ASN A 111 2.24 -2.35 21.82
N ALA A 112 2.75 -3.23 20.99
CA ALA A 112 2.07 -4.49 20.68
C ALA A 112 2.60 -5.64 21.54
N TRP A 113 1.73 -6.60 21.81
CA TRP A 113 2.12 -7.81 22.51
C TRP A 113 2.97 -8.75 21.63
N SER A 114 2.68 -8.83 20.35
CA SER A 114 3.43 -9.62 19.35
C SER A 114 3.36 -9.02 17.96
N THR A 115 2.21 -8.50 17.57
CA THR A 115 1.97 -7.96 16.22
C THR A 115 1.41 -6.54 16.32
N THR A 116 1.99 -5.62 15.55
CA THR A 116 1.51 -4.24 15.40
C THR A 116 1.09 -4.01 13.97
N THR A 117 -0.08 -3.43 13.77
CA THR A 117 -0.62 -3.12 12.44
C THR A 117 -0.86 -1.63 12.26
N GLY A 118 -0.79 -1.16 11.04
CA GLY A 118 -1.04 0.23 10.67
C GLY A 118 -1.26 0.39 9.17
N SER A 119 -1.16 1.62 8.73
CA SER A 119 -1.23 1.99 7.32
C SER A 119 -0.34 3.18 7.04
N ILE A 120 0.32 3.18 5.89
CA ILE A 120 1.08 4.31 5.35
C ILE A 120 0.46 4.75 4.02
N THR A 121 0.60 6.03 3.70
CA THR A 121 0.13 6.57 2.42
C THR A 121 1.19 7.51 1.87
N ILE A 122 1.62 7.26 0.64
CA ILE A 122 2.62 8.08 -0.04
C ILE A 122 1.92 9.29 -0.68
N PRO A 123 2.34 10.53 -0.37
CA PRO A 123 1.77 11.72 -1.00
C PRO A 123 1.97 11.75 -2.52
N SER A 124 1.02 12.34 -3.26
CA SER A 124 1.13 12.52 -4.72
C SER A 124 2.27 13.46 -5.15
N THR A 125 2.84 14.21 -4.21
CA THR A 125 3.99 15.10 -4.44
C THR A 125 5.33 14.38 -4.48
N VAL A 126 5.41 13.14 -3.99
CA VAL A 126 6.62 12.31 -4.05
C VAL A 126 6.84 11.85 -5.49
N SER A 127 8.04 11.90 -6.00
CA SER A 127 8.35 11.40 -7.34
C SER A 127 8.22 9.87 -7.41
N LEU A 128 7.89 9.35 -8.59
CA LEU A 128 7.95 7.91 -8.82
C LEU A 128 9.41 7.47 -8.93
N GLY A 129 9.76 6.35 -8.32
CA GLY A 129 11.15 5.89 -8.32
C GLY A 129 11.47 4.96 -7.17
N SER A 130 12.74 4.65 -7.03
CA SER A 130 13.27 3.79 -5.96
C SER A 130 13.89 4.63 -4.84
N TYR A 131 13.63 4.22 -3.62
CA TYR A 131 14.01 4.91 -2.39
C TYR A 131 14.47 3.92 -1.33
N ARG A 132 15.07 4.43 -0.25
CA ARG A 132 15.36 3.66 0.95
C ARG A 132 14.18 3.74 1.90
N LEU A 133 13.68 2.58 2.34
CA LEU A 133 12.69 2.44 3.40
C LEU A 133 13.39 1.90 4.65
N ARG A 134 13.11 2.46 5.81
CA ARG A 134 13.60 2.02 7.12
C ARG A 134 12.45 1.63 8.03
N VAL A 135 12.58 0.46 8.66
CA VAL A 135 11.75 0.01 9.78
C VAL A 135 12.62 -0.07 11.02
N ARG A 136 12.14 0.43 12.15
CA ARG A 136 12.82 0.30 13.44
C ARG A 136 11.90 -0.29 14.49
N SER A 137 12.47 -1.11 15.37
CA SER A 137 11.84 -1.49 16.63
C SER A 137 12.53 -0.84 17.83
N ASN A 138 11.78 -0.66 18.93
CA ASN A 138 12.28 -0.23 20.23
C ASN A 138 11.43 -0.80 21.36
N TYR A 139 12.07 -1.33 22.40
CA TYR A 139 11.40 -1.84 23.59
C TYR A 139 10.85 -0.71 24.45
N SER A 140 9.62 -0.88 24.92
CA SER A 140 8.89 -0.10 25.94
C SER A 140 8.80 1.42 25.75
N ALA A 141 9.29 2.00 24.64
CA ALA A 141 9.19 3.41 24.38
C ALA A 141 8.85 3.71 22.93
N ALA A 142 7.86 4.56 22.71
CA ALA A 142 7.45 4.98 21.37
C ALA A 142 8.62 5.66 20.63
N ILE A 143 8.67 5.41 19.32
CA ILE A 143 9.68 5.98 18.43
C ILE A 143 9.08 7.23 17.78
N THR A 144 9.82 8.36 17.83
CA THR A 144 9.43 9.63 17.23
C THR A 144 10.06 9.83 15.84
N ALA A 145 9.55 10.78 15.06
CA ALA A 145 10.05 11.12 13.74
C ALA A 145 11.57 11.40 13.72
N ALA A 146 12.10 12.11 14.73
CA ALA A 146 13.52 12.48 14.82
C ALA A 146 14.43 11.33 15.28
N GLN A 147 13.94 10.11 15.36
CA GLN A 147 14.71 8.98 15.90
C GLN A 147 15.05 7.92 14.83
N SER A 148 15.06 8.32 13.57
CA SER A 148 15.48 7.47 12.44
C SER A 148 16.88 6.87 12.65
N CYS A 149 17.79 7.64 13.31
CA CYS A 149 19.22 7.33 13.51
C CYS A 149 19.64 7.27 14.98
N SER A 150 18.72 7.48 15.92
CA SER A 150 19.05 7.50 17.35
C SER A 150 19.53 6.15 17.88
N SER A 151 20.37 6.18 18.93
CA SER A 151 20.77 4.96 19.64
C SER A 151 19.70 4.54 20.64
N PHE A 152 19.42 3.24 20.70
CA PHE A 152 18.51 2.65 21.68
C PHE A 152 19.23 1.56 22.51
N THR A 153 18.62 1.12 23.59
CA THR A 153 19.13 -0.03 24.35
C THR A 153 18.73 -1.33 23.68
N TYR A 154 17.46 -1.47 23.29
CA TYR A 154 16.87 -2.67 22.71
C TYR A 154 16.22 -2.34 21.37
N GLY A 155 16.08 -3.35 20.52
CA GLY A 155 15.46 -3.23 19.21
C GLY A 155 16.40 -3.56 18.06
N GLU A 156 15.92 -3.31 16.86
CA GLU A 156 16.60 -3.61 15.60
C GLU A 156 16.21 -2.60 14.50
N VAL A 157 16.97 -2.57 13.42
CA VAL A 157 16.69 -1.79 12.21
C VAL A 157 16.71 -2.69 10.99
N HIS A 158 15.71 -2.58 10.14
CA HIS A 158 15.68 -3.16 8.81
C HIS A 158 15.56 -2.04 7.75
N ASP A 159 16.48 -2.03 6.79
CA ASP A 159 16.44 -1.16 5.62
C ASP A 159 16.11 -1.98 4.37
N TYR A 160 15.15 -1.50 3.57
CA TYR A 160 14.69 -2.11 2.34
C TYR A 160 14.85 -1.15 1.15
N THR A 161 14.94 -1.70 -0.06
CA THR A 161 14.65 -0.93 -1.27
C THR A 161 13.14 -0.85 -1.43
N THR A 162 12.59 0.36 -1.64
CA THR A 162 11.18 0.53 -2.00
C THR A 162 11.06 1.21 -3.36
N THR A 163 10.02 0.86 -4.12
CA THR A 163 9.69 1.52 -5.38
C THR A 163 8.29 2.11 -5.29
N ILE A 164 8.21 3.42 -5.44
CA ILE A 164 6.95 4.15 -5.49
C ILE A 164 6.41 4.11 -6.91
N THR A 165 5.19 3.60 -7.05
CA THR A 165 4.50 3.44 -8.32
C THR A 165 3.31 4.38 -8.44
N ALA A 166 2.96 4.74 -9.68
CA ALA A 166 1.75 5.52 -9.94
C ALA A 166 0.49 4.72 -9.58
N PRO A 167 -0.59 5.40 -9.17
CA PRO A 167 -1.90 4.78 -9.12
C PRO A 167 -2.29 4.25 -10.50
N PRO A 168 -3.11 3.19 -10.59
CA PRO A 168 -3.61 2.71 -11.88
C PRO A 168 -4.36 3.84 -12.58
N ALA A 169 -4.18 3.94 -13.89
CA ALA A 169 -4.84 4.95 -14.73
C ALA A 169 -6.39 4.77 -14.73
N CYS A 170 -6.87 3.60 -14.37
CA CYS A 170 -8.28 3.28 -14.18
C CYS A 170 -8.41 2.44 -12.89
N PRO A 171 -8.63 3.08 -11.75
CA PRO A 171 -8.74 2.38 -10.47
C PRO A 171 -10.06 1.61 -10.37
N ALA A 172 -10.00 0.42 -9.78
CA ALA A 172 -11.20 -0.36 -9.50
C ALA A 172 -12.05 0.33 -8.40
N PRO A 173 -13.39 0.20 -8.46
CA PRO A 173 -14.25 0.73 -7.41
C PRO A 173 -14.09 -0.07 -6.10
N VAL A 174 -14.30 0.59 -4.96
CA VAL A 174 -14.23 -0.05 -3.65
C VAL A 174 -15.64 -0.35 -3.15
N PHE A 175 -15.94 -1.63 -2.93
CA PHE A 175 -17.23 -2.08 -2.43
C PHE A 175 -17.61 -1.41 -1.10
N ALA A 176 -18.87 -0.98 -0.99
CA ALA A 176 -19.41 -0.40 0.23
C ALA A 176 -20.54 -1.24 0.83
N SER A 177 -21.59 -1.56 0.06
CA SER A 177 -22.70 -2.37 0.56
C SER A 177 -23.47 -3.08 -0.54
N LEU A 178 -24.15 -4.18 -0.17
CA LEU A 178 -25.10 -4.89 -1.01
C LEU A 178 -26.27 -5.36 -0.14
N ASN A 179 -27.48 -4.90 -0.50
CA ASN A 179 -28.72 -5.23 0.21
C ASN A 179 -29.77 -5.69 -0.79
N ALA A 180 -30.72 -6.52 -0.37
CA ALA A 180 -31.81 -6.99 -1.23
C ALA A 180 -33.17 -6.94 -0.53
N SER A 181 -34.23 -6.72 -1.31
CA SER A 181 -35.62 -7.01 -0.98
C SER A 181 -36.01 -8.39 -1.55
N ASP A 182 -37.32 -8.62 -1.76
CA ASP A 182 -37.83 -9.81 -2.44
C ASP A 182 -37.57 -9.79 -3.95
N THR A 183 -37.59 -8.62 -4.58
CA THR A 183 -37.45 -8.45 -6.04
C THR A 183 -36.46 -7.42 -6.49
N THR A 184 -35.70 -6.84 -5.55
CA THR A 184 -34.67 -5.83 -5.86
C THR A 184 -33.37 -6.09 -5.11
N ALA A 185 -32.24 -5.61 -5.66
CA ALA A 185 -30.97 -5.50 -4.95
C ALA A 185 -30.38 -4.10 -5.16
N THR A 186 -29.79 -3.55 -4.09
CA THR A 186 -29.07 -2.29 -4.13
C THR A 186 -27.61 -2.56 -3.82
N LEU A 187 -26.74 -2.27 -4.79
CA LEU A 187 -25.29 -2.35 -4.67
C LEU A 187 -24.72 -0.94 -4.63
N SER A 188 -23.79 -0.67 -3.72
CA SER A 188 -23.08 0.60 -3.65
C SER A 188 -21.57 0.42 -3.48
N TRP A 189 -20.82 1.41 -3.94
CA TRP A 189 -19.36 1.44 -3.89
C TRP A 189 -18.85 2.89 -3.73
N THR A 190 -17.55 3.04 -3.55
CA THR A 190 -16.86 4.33 -3.58
C THR A 190 -15.84 4.34 -4.72
N SER A 191 -15.72 5.46 -5.41
CA SER A 191 -14.76 5.69 -6.49
C SER A 191 -14.58 7.19 -6.70
N ALA A 192 -13.46 7.59 -7.29
CA ALA A 192 -13.25 8.95 -7.83
C ALA A 192 -13.80 9.11 -9.26
N ASP A 193 -14.10 8.01 -9.94
CA ASP A 193 -14.65 7.97 -11.29
C ASP A 193 -16.18 8.03 -11.27
N THR A 194 -16.77 8.26 -12.45
CA THR A 194 -18.21 8.52 -12.59
C THR A 194 -18.92 7.58 -13.55
N LEU A 195 -18.22 6.61 -14.13
CA LEU A 195 -18.84 5.65 -15.06
C LEU A 195 -18.39 4.23 -14.72
N PHE A 196 -19.34 3.34 -14.58
CA PHE A 196 -19.12 1.96 -14.15
C PHE A 196 -19.91 0.99 -15.01
N THR A 197 -19.45 -0.26 -15.05
CA THR A 197 -20.20 -1.40 -15.52
C THR A 197 -20.49 -2.32 -14.34
N VAL A 198 -21.74 -2.70 -14.17
CA VAL A 198 -22.16 -3.68 -13.17
C VAL A 198 -22.72 -4.90 -13.90
N ASP A 199 -22.10 -6.04 -13.68
CA ASP A 199 -22.57 -7.34 -14.15
C ASP A 199 -23.23 -8.08 -12.99
N TYR A 200 -24.39 -8.69 -13.24
CA TYR A 200 -25.08 -9.48 -12.24
C TYR A 200 -25.80 -10.68 -12.84
N GLY A 201 -25.97 -11.72 -12.05
CA GLY A 201 -26.64 -12.94 -12.45
C GLY A 201 -26.97 -13.84 -11.26
N ILE A 202 -27.65 -14.95 -11.51
CA ILE A 202 -27.90 -15.98 -10.48
C ILE A 202 -26.55 -16.63 -10.13
N ALA A 203 -26.22 -16.66 -8.86
CA ALA A 203 -24.95 -17.16 -8.36
C ALA A 203 -24.71 -18.63 -8.79
N GLY A 204 -23.51 -18.88 -9.32
CA GLY A 204 -23.10 -20.19 -9.82
C GLY A 204 -23.79 -20.62 -11.13
N SER A 205 -24.51 -19.73 -11.81
CA SER A 205 -25.11 -19.99 -13.13
C SER A 205 -24.06 -19.87 -14.22
N SER A 206 -24.15 -20.75 -15.24
CA SER A 206 -23.33 -20.63 -16.46
C SER A 206 -23.87 -19.62 -17.47
N ASN A 207 -24.97 -18.94 -17.15
CA ASN A 207 -25.57 -17.93 -18.03
C ASN A 207 -24.69 -16.66 -18.04
N VAL A 208 -24.66 -15.98 -19.19
CA VAL A 208 -24.00 -14.70 -19.35
C VAL A 208 -24.65 -13.70 -18.38
N PRO A 209 -23.86 -12.98 -17.54
CA PRO A 209 -24.40 -11.96 -16.65
C PRO A 209 -25.11 -10.85 -17.43
N THR A 210 -26.09 -10.22 -16.77
CA THR A 210 -26.69 -8.98 -17.29
C THR A 210 -25.80 -7.81 -16.96
N SER A 211 -25.39 -7.05 -17.98
CA SER A 211 -24.53 -5.87 -17.81
C SER A 211 -25.36 -4.58 -17.80
N VAL A 212 -25.05 -3.68 -16.86
CA VAL A 212 -25.67 -2.36 -16.74
C VAL A 212 -24.59 -1.29 -16.61
N SER A 213 -24.65 -0.27 -17.47
CA SER A 213 -23.79 0.94 -17.30
C SER A 213 -24.42 1.89 -16.28
N VAL A 214 -23.61 2.37 -15.35
CA VAL A 214 -24.03 3.20 -14.21
C VAL A 214 -23.15 4.44 -14.12
N ALA A 215 -23.79 5.62 -13.99
CA ALA A 215 -23.11 6.91 -13.83
C ALA A 215 -23.08 7.42 -12.38
N ASP A 216 -23.51 6.58 -11.44
CA ASP A 216 -23.52 6.84 -10.01
C ASP A 216 -22.68 5.80 -9.26
N THR A 217 -22.41 6.02 -7.99
CA THR A 217 -21.72 5.07 -7.11
C THR A 217 -22.67 4.06 -6.44
N PHE A 218 -23.84 3.87 -7.00
CA PHE A 218 -24.79 2.83 -6.61
C PHE A 218 -25.67 2.42 -7.80
N VAL A 219 -26.26 1.25 -7.72
CA VAL A 219 -27.27 0.76 -8.66
C VAL A 219 -28.37 0.03 -7.91
N ILE A 220 -29.61 0.21 -8.38
CA ILE A 220 -30.75 -0.58 -7.94
C ILE A 220 -31.16 -1.49 -9.10
N VAL A 221 -30.99 -2.79 -8.91
CA VAL A 221 -31.43 -3.81 -9.85
C VAL A 221 -32.82 -4.28 -9.44
N ASN A 222 -33.77 -4.21 -10.37
CA ASN A 222 -35.18 -4.58 -10.17
C ASN A 222 -35.51 -5.86 -10.94
N GLY A 223 -36.64 -6.49 -10.60
CA GLY A 223 -37.18 -7.65 -11.32
C GLY A 223 -36.43 -8.95 -11.00
N LEU A 224 -35.74 -9.00 -9.88
CA LEU A 224 -35.11 -10.21 -9.40
C LEU A 224 -36.13 -11.23 -8.92
N SER A 225 -35.81 -12.51 -9.01
CA SER A 225 -36.65 -13.60 -8.48
C SER A 225 -36.51 -13.66 -6.96
N PRO A 226 -37.63 -13.81 -6.21
CA PRO A 226 -37.59 -14.00 -4.76
C PRO A 226 -36.82 -15.26 -4.35
N ASN A 227 -36.32 -15.28 -3.13
CA ASN A 227 -35.60 -16.41 -2.51
C ASN A 227 -34.43 -16.95 -3.35
N THR A 228 -33.82 -16.11 -4.18
CA THR A 228 -32.76 -16.46 -5.14
C THR A 228 -31.46 -15.76 -4.79
N THR A 229 -30.32 -16.47 -4.86
CA THR A 229 -29.01 -15.88 -4.64
C THR A 229 -28.48 -15.32 -5.94
N TYR A 230 -28.08 -14.04 -5.91
CA TYR A 230 -27.45 -13.32 -7.01
C TYR A 230 -26.00 -12.98 -6.67
N GLU A 231 -25.18 -12.91 -7.69
CA GLU A 231 -23.81 -12.42 -7.64
C GLU A 231 -23.66 -11.15 -8.50
N PHE A 232 -22.82 -10.24 -8.03
CA PHE A 232 -22.58 -8.94 -8.64
C PHE A 232 -21.10 -8.73 -8.82
N PHE A 233 -20.72 -8.13 -9.94
CA PHE A 233 -19.37 -7.70 -10.26
C PHE A 233 -19.42 -6.25 -10.69
N ILE A 234 -18.34 -5.47 -10.38
CA ILE A 234 -18.27 -4.08 -10.75
C ILE A 234 -16.90 -3.81 -11.36
N GLU A 235 -16.85 -2.95 -12.37
CA GLU A 235 -15.63 -2.35 -12.90
C GLU A 235 -15.85 -0.87 -13.21
N THR A 236 -14.78 -0.08 -13.12
CA THR A 236 -14.77 1.31 -13.59
C THR A 236 -14.60 1.32 -15.10
N ASN A 237 -15.38 2.15 -15.80
CA ASN A 237 -15.25 2.37 -17.23
C ASN A 237 -14.50 3.67 -17.49
N CYS A 238 -13.20 3.59 -17.79
CA CYS A 238 -12.33 4.72 -18.11
C CYS A 238 -12.12 4.89 -19.63
N SER A 239 -12.98 4.29 -20.47
CA SER A 239 -12.84 4.33 -21.93
C SER A 239 -12.87 5.74 -22.49
N ALA A 240 -13.61 6.66 -21.87
CA ALA A 240 -13.67 8.06 -22.25
C ALA A 240 -12.31 8.78 -22.09
N ALA A 241 -11.48 8.32 -21.15
CA ALA A 241 -10.11 8.81 -20.92
C ALA A 241 -9.05 8.00 -21.70
N GLY A 242 -9.46 7.01 -22.49
CA GLY A 242 -8.57 6.15 -23.28
C GLY A 242 -7.92 5.01 -22.47
N ASN A 243 -8.32 4.81 -21.20
CA ASN A 243 -7.72 3.84 -20.28
C ASN A 243 -8.47 2.50 -20.20
N GLY A 244 -9.54 2.32 -20.98
CA GLY A 244 -10.32 1.08 -21.02
C GLY A 244 -11.14 0.86 -19.74
N TYR A 245 -11.02 -0.33 -19.17
CA TYR A 245 -11.74 -0.74 -17.95
C TYR A 245 -10.76 -1.06 -16.83
N SER A 246 -11.20 -0.89 -15.58
CA SER A 246 -10.47 -1.34 -14.42
C SER A 246 -10.46 -2.87 -14.30
N GLN A 247 -9.72 -3.37 -13.32
CA GLN A 247 -9.94 -4.74 -12.86
C GLN A 247 -11.38 -4.87 -12.31
N THR A 248 -12.06 -5.95 -12.68
CA THR A 248 -13.39 -6.30 -12.18
C THR A 248 -13.28 -6.75 -10.71
N VAL A 249 -14.11 -6.22 -9.83
CA VAL A 249 -14.22 -6.62 -8.43
C VAL A 249 -15.52 -7.37 -8.15
N GLY A 250 -15.46 -8.34 -7.26
CA GLY A 250 -16.53 -9.29 -6.94
C GLY A 250 -16.03 -10.75 -7.00
N PRO A 251 -16.93 -11.76 -6.91
CA PRO A 251 -18.39 -11.63 -6.77
C PRO A 251 -18.82 -11.16 -5.37
N TYR A 252 -19.77 -10.23 -5.35
CA TYR A 252 -20.51 -9.88 -4.14
C TYR A 252 -21.86 -10.58 -4.20
N THR A 253 -22.23 -11.34 -3.18
CA THR A 253 -23.43 -12.16 -3.21
C THR A 253 -24.50 -11.68 -2.24
N VAL A 254 -25.76 -11.73 -2.66
CA VAL A 254 -26.92 -11.47 -1.82
C VAL A 254 -28.06 -12.41 -2.17
N LYS A 255 -28.83 -12.82 -1.18
CA LYS A 255 -30.06 -13.59 -1.38
C LYS A 255 -31.26 -12.66 -1.24
N THR A 256 -32.13 -12.64 -2.27
CA THR A 256 -33.43 -11.93 -2.21
C THR A 256 -34.32 -12.55 -1.15
N LEU A 257 -35.17 -11.73 -0.56
CA LEU A 257 -36.15 -12.19 0.44
C LEU A 257 -37.22 -13.06 -0.18
N CYS A 258 -37.92 -13.82 0.64
CA CYS A 258 -39.15 -14.50 0.22
C CYS A 258 -40.27 -13.46 0.02
N THR A 259 -41.14 -13.66 -0.97
CA THR A 259 -42.39 -12.86 -1.07
C THR A 259 -43.20 -13.03 0.21
N ALA A 260 -43.64 -11.92 0.80
CA ALA A 260 -44.57 -11.98 1.91
C ALA A 260 -45.88 -12.65 1.45
N LEU A 261 -46.37 -13.61 2.20
CA LEU A 261 -47.72 -14.15 1.98
C LEU A 261 -48.75 -13.06 2.28
N SER A 262 -49.49 -12.63 1.28
CA SER A 262 -50.60 -11.69 1.38
C SER A 262 -51.82 -12.32 2.00
#